data_3f0322c40e4c448f9fa19c9c722fde71
#
_entry.id   3f0322c40e4c448f9fa19c9c722fde71
#
_cell.length_a   1.000
_cell.length_b   1.000
_cell.length_c   1.000
_cell.angle_alpha   90.00
_cell.angle_beta   90.00
_cell.angle_gamma   90.00
#
_symmetry.space_group_name_H-M   'P 1'
#
loop_
_entity.id
_entity.type
_entity.pdbx_description
1 polymer ?
#
loop_
_entity_poly.entity_id
_entity_poly.type
_entity_poly.pdbx_seq_one_letter_code
_entity_poly.pdbx_strand_id
1 'polypeptide(L)'
;MVMLLVLLSGCGGSAAADGSAVRAYFEELGGFEAHLKILSDLEQSVLEYEVDYVYNKEDNDTFTITAPESLAGIGGTIAGTDSASFVLQYDGLELDDAMPQRTGLTPADALFCLLDDLRRAEPAQVWTESTGGVDLLVLRYQQDGDDGKVEKQVWLTEQGYQLVCAELYADGERVLQIQVTSYRET
;
A
#
# COMPACT_ATOMS: atom_id res chain seq x y z
N MET A 1 -11.33 -29.76 55.23
CA MET A 1 -12.02 -28.74 54.42
C MET A 1 -10.95 -27.98 53.62
N VAL A 2 -10.69 -28.43 52.41
CA VAL A 2 -9.62 -27.88 51.56
C VAL A 2 -10.27 -26.86 50.59
N MET A 3 -9.87 -25.62 50.74
CA MET A 3 -10.39 -24.50 49.96
C MET A 3 -9.55 -24.40 48.68
N LEU A 4 -10.16 -24.75 47.55
CA LEU A 4 -9.53 -24.73 46.21
C LEU A 4 -9.63 -23.29 45.68
N LEU A 5 -8.48 -22.55 45.67
CA LEU A 5 -8.38 -21.24 45.02
C LEU A 5 -8.27 -21.46 43.51
N VAL A 6 -9.33 -21.13 42.78
CA VAL A 6 -9.32 -21.04 41.31
C VAL A 6 -8.76 -19.68 40.94
N LEU A 7 -7.50 -19.65 40.45
CA LEU A 7 -6.91 -18.48 39.79
C LEU A 7 -7.52 -18.37 38.39
N LEU A 8 -8.44 -17.47 38.21
CA LEU A 8 -8.89 -17.01 36.91
C LEU A 8 -7.74 -16.16 36.28
N SER A 9 -6.92 -16.77 35.45
CA SER A 9 -6.05 -16.05 34.54
C SER A 9 -6.96 -15.36 33.51
N GLY A 10 -7.23 -14.08 33.72
CA GLY A 10 -7.82 -13.25 32.69
C GLY A 10 -6.84 -13.14 31.52
N CYS A 11 -7.13 -13.82 30.42
CA CYS A 11 -6.58 -13.43 29.12
C CYS A 11 -7.07 -12.01 28.87
N GLY A 12 -6.16 -11.03 29.00
CA GLY A 12 -6.35 -9.71 28.42
C GLY A 12 -6.43 -9.90 26.91
N GLY A 13 -7.64 -9.95 26.36
CA GLY A 13 -7.85 -9.86 24.94
C GLY A 13 -7.36 -8.47 24.53
N SER A 14 -6.24 -8.38 23.81
CA SER A 14 -6.00 -7.24 22.95
C SER A 14 -7.24 -7.11 22.08
N ALA A 15 -7.85 -5.93 22.04
CA ALA A 15 -8.92 -5.66 21.09
C ALA A 15 -8.41 -6.13 19.72
N ALA A 16 -9.17 -7.00 19.05
CA ALA A 16 -8.79 -7.46 17.72
C ALA A 16 -8.57 -6.21 16.88
N ALA A 17 -7.39 -6.12 16.26
CA ALA A 17 -7.07 -5.01 15.36
C ALA A 17 -8.19 -4.93 14.32
N ASP A 18 -8.85 -3.79 14.25
CA ASP A 18 -10.05 -3.60 13.44
C ASP A 18 -9.70 -2.79 12.18
N GLY A 19 -9.82 -3.41 11.01
CA GLY A 19 -9.62 -2.75 9.71
C GLY A 19 -10.56 -1.55 9.48
N SER A 20 -11.67 -1.44 10.21
CA SER A 20 -12.60 -0.33 10.06
C SER A 20 -12.02 1.01 10.52
N ALA A 21 -11.18 1.01 11.56
CA ALA A 21 -10.51 2.22 12.03
C ALA A 21 -9.46 2.71 11.01
N VAL A 22 -8.75 1.80 10.37
CA VAL A 22 -7.82 2.11 9.29
C VAL A 22 -8.57 2.73 8.12
N ARG A 23 -9.66 2.09 7.69
CA ARG A 23 -10.48 2.60 6.58
C ARG A 23 -10.99 4.01 6.88
N ALA A 24 -11.56 4.26 8.06
CA ALA A 24 -12.03 5.58 8.45
C ALA A 24 -10.91 6.63 8.40
N TYR A 25 -9.70 6.28 8.85
CA TYR A 25 -8.54 7.18 8.76
C TYR A 25 -8.21 7.52 7.29
N PHE A 26 -8.09 6.52 6.41
CA PHE A 26 -7.76 6.77 5.00
C PHE A 26 -8.92 7.43 4.22
N GLU A 27 -10.17 7.24 4.64
CA GLU A 27 -11.33 7.98 4.11
C GLU A 27 -11.26 9.48 4.48
N GLU A 28 -10.70 9.84 5.64
CA GLU A 28 -10.58 11.23 6.10
C GLU A 28 -9.27 11.89 5.65
N LEU A 29 -8.23 11.11 5.37
CA LEU A 29 -6.91 11.62 4.98
C LEU A 29 -6.98 12.53 3.75
N GLY A 30 -6.59 13.78 3.89
CA GLY A 30 -6.65 14.79 2.83
C GLY A 30 -5.55 14.65 1.78
N GLY A 31 -4.34 14.34 2.21
CA GLY A 31 -3.19 14.15 1.33
C GLY A 31 -1.91 13.82 2.07
N PHE A 32 -0.91 13.37 1.33
CA PHE A 32 0.45 13.19 1.82
C PHE A 32 1.47 13.24 0.67
N GLU A 33 2.70 13.49 1.02
CA GLU A 33 3.86 13.29 0.16
C GLU A 33 4.72 12.16 0.74
N ALA A 34 5.21 11.29 -0.14
CA ALA A 34 6.07 10.18 0.25
C ALA A 34 7.21 9.98 -0.74
N HIS A 35 8.37 9.56 -0.23
CA HIS A 35 9.44 9.00 -1.06
C HIS A 35 9.48 7.49 -0.85
N LEU A 36 9.47 6.75 -1.95
CA LEU A 36 9.31 5.30 -1.97
C LEU A 36 10.54 4.66 -2.59
N LYS A 37 10.95 3.51 -2.03
CA LYS A 37 11.75 2.52 -2.72
C LYS A 37 10.86 1.36 -3.13
N ILE A 38 10.87 1.02 -4.40
CA ILE A 38 10.05 -0.06 -4.95
C ILE A 38 10.97 -1.10 -5.59
N LEU A 39 10.92 -2.33 -5.09
CA LEU A 39 11.52 -3.48 -5.74
C LEU A 39 10.46 -4.16 -6.60
N SER A 40 10.75 -4.31 -7.89
CA SER A 40 9.92 -5.06 -8.82
C SER A 40 10.61 -6.40 -9.11
N ASP A 41 9.98 -7.48 -8.67
CA ASP A 41 10.46 -8.84 -8.87
C ASP A 41 9.99 -9.32 -10.26
N LEU A 42 10.87 -9.25 -11.23
CA LEU A 42 10.68 -9.81 -12.56
C LEU A 42 11.29 -11.22 -12.60
N GLU A 43 10.75 -12.11 -13.43
CA GLU A 43 11.13 -13.54 -13.49
C GLU A 43 12.63 -13.83 -13.44
N GLN A 44 13.50 -12.94 -13.94
CA GLN A 44 14.94 -13.15 -14.02
C GLN A 44 15.78 -12.00 -13.45
N SER A 45 15.14 -10.95 -12.94
CA SER A 45 15.83 -9.77 -12.41
C SER A 45 14.96 -9.04 -11.40
N VAL A 46 15.59 -8.36 -10.46
CA VAL A 46 14.95 -7.41 -9.56
C VAL A 46 15.34 -6.01 -10.01
N LEU A 47 14.36 -5.17 -10.24
CA LEU A 47 14.59 -3.75 -10.53
C LEU A 47 14.21 -2.92 -9.31
N GLU A 48 15.08 -1.98 -8.96
CA GLU A 48 14.83 -1.03 -7.87
C GLU A 48 14.49 0.33 -8.48
N TYR A 49 13.39 0.92 -7.98
CA TYR A 49 12.94 2.25 -8.34
C TYR A 49 12.94 3.14 -7.10
N GLU A 50 13.25 4.42 -7.26
CA GLU A 50 12.91 5.46 -6.30
C GLU A 50 11.81 6.34 -6.92
N VAL A 51 10.77 6.63 -6.14
CA VAL A 51 9.57 7.32 -6.62
C VAL A 51 9.16 8.36 -5.61
N ASP A 52 9.00 9.60 -6.05
CA ASP A 52 8.28 10.63 -5.31
C ASP A 52 6.79 10.50 -5.62
N TYR A 53 5.96 10.41 -4.60
CA TYR A 53 4.53 10.24 -4.70
C TYR A 53 3.79 11.31 -3.91
N VAL A 54 2.76 11.88 -4.52
CA VAL A 54 1.84 12.83 -3.87
C VAL A 54 0.43 12.28 -3.98
N TYR A 55 -0.15 11.95 -2.84
CA TYR A 55 -1.57 11.65 -2.71
C TYR A 55 -2.35 12.94 -2.49
N ASN A 56 -3.44 13.15 -3.22
CA ASN A 56 -4.36 14.26 -3.03
C ASN A 56 -5.80 13.81 -3.20
N LYS A 57 -6.54 13.77 -2.10
CA LYS A 57 -7.94 13.32 -2.08
C LYS A 57 -8.87 14.14 -2.97
N GLU A 58 -8.61 15.45 -3.08
CA GLU A 58 -9.47 16.41 -3.79
C GLU A 58 -9.12 16.54 -5.27
N ASP A 59 -7.96 16.00 -5.68
CA ASP A 59 -7.43 16.12 -7.03
C ASP A 59 -6.81 14.78 -7.48
N ASN A 60 -5.83 14.82 -8.34
CA ASN A 60 -5.14 13.67 -8.87
C ASN A 60 -3.94 13.30 -8.00
N ASP A 61 -3.69 12.00 -7.87
CA ASP A 61 -2.41 11.53 -7.38
C ASP A 61 -1.35 11.75 -8.46
N THR A 62 -0.15 12.12 -8.04
CA THR A 62 1.00 12.26 -8.95
C THR A 62 2.18 11.45 -8.46
N PHE A 63 2.98 10.97 -9.40
CA PHE A 63 4.24 10.32 -9.08
C PHE A 63 5.34 10.76 -10.05
N THR A 64 6.60 10.64 -9.61
CA THR A 64 7.78 10.87 -10.44
C THR A 64 8.83 9.83 -10.08
N ILE A 65 9.33 9.08 -11.08
CA ILE A 65 10.46 8.17 -10.91
C ILE A 65 11.73 9.00 -10.83
N THR A 66 12.50 8.86 -9.75
CA THR A 66 13.76 9.55 -9.50
C THR A 66 14.98 8.65 -9.71
N ALA A 67 14.80 7.33 -9.61
CA ALA A 67 15.80 6.31 -9.93
C ALA A 67 15.13 5.06 -10.51
N PRO A 68 15.85 4.28 -11.37
CA PRO A 68 17.20 4.49 -11.85
C PRO A 68 17.30 5.64 -12.88
N GLU A 69 18.50 6.12 -13.13
CA GLU A 69 18.75 7.26 -14.05
C GLU A 69 18.12 7.08 -15.44
N SER A 70 18.07 5.84 -15.94
CA SER A 70 17.45 5.52 -17.23
C SER A 70 15.94 5.74 -17.31
N LEU A 71 15.27 5.87 -16.17
CA LEU A 71 13.83 6.08 -16.05
C LEU A 71 13.49 7.36 -15.28
N ALA A 72 14.53 8.04 -14.77
CA ALA A 72 14.34 9.28 -14.01
C ALA A 72 13.67 10.36 -14.87
N GLY A 73 12.68 11.03 -14.27
CA GLY A 73 11.86 12.04 -14.94
C GLY A 73 10.60 11.48 -15.62
N ILE A 74 10.43 10.16 -15.66
CA ILE A 74 9.11 9.60 -15.99
C ILE A 74 8.19 9.91 -14.81
N GLY A 75 7.09 10.58 -15.09
CA GLY A 75 6.06 10.89 -14.11
C GLY A 75 4.70 10.50 -14.62
N GLY A 76 3.72 10.70 -13.79
CA GLY A 76 2.34 10.46 -14.18
C GLY A 76 1.35 11.07 -13.23
N THR A 77 0.12 11.12 -13.72
CA THR A 77 -1.06 11.58 -13.00
C THR A 77 -2.09 10.47 -13.03
N ILE A 78 -2.61 10.14 -11.86
CA ILE A 78 -3.65 9.13 -11.72
C ILE A 78 -4.89 9.81 -11.17
N ALA A 79 -5.97 9.79 -11.91
CA ALA A 79 -7.22 10.44 -11.56
C ALA A 79 -8.35 9.45 -11.44
N GLY A 80 -9.28 9.80 -10.59
CA GLY A 80 -10.58 9.18 -10.51
C GLY A 80 -10.73 8.13 -9.43
N THR A 81 -11.98 7.85 -9.16
CA THR A 81 -12.41 6.93 -8.12
C THR A 81 -13.02 5.66 -8.69
N ASP A 82 -13.67 5.75 -9.84
CA ASP A 82 -14.45 4.64 -10.43
C ASP A 82 -13.94 4.22 -11.82
N SER A 83 -13.19 5.10 -12.47
CA SER A 83 -12.49 4.81 -13.73
C SER A 83 -11.20 5.59 -13.72
N ALA A 84 -10.17 5.02 -13.11
CA ALA A 84 -8.88 5.69 -13.04
C ALA A 84 -8.37 6.03 -14.43
N SER A 85 -8.18 7.30 -14.70
CA SER A 85 -7.41 7.71 -15.86
C SER A 85 -5.95 7.82 -15.45
N PHE A 86 -5.08 7.25 -16.27
CA PHE A 86 -3.66 7.18 -16.02
C PHE A 86 -2.91 7.81 -17.18
N VAL A 87 -2.25 8.93 -16.92
CA VAL A 87 -1.46 9.66 -17.89
C VAL A 87 0.00 9.56 -17.51
N LEU A 88 0.82 8.98 -18.37
CA LEU A 88 2.28 9.00 -18.24
C LEU A 88 2.86 10.22 -18.93
N GLN A 89 3.89 10.80 -18.34
CA GLN A 89 4.58 11.98 -18.82
C GLN A 89 6.09 11.76 -18.83
N TYR A 90 6.72 12.09 -19.94
CA TYR A 90 8.18 12.05 -20.08
C TYR A 90 8.65 13.04 -21.14
N ASP A 91 9.59 13.93 -20.78
CA ASP A 91 10.20 14.92 -21.69
C ASP A 91 9.19 15.72 -22.53
N GLY A 92 8.08 16.12 -21.88
CA GLY A 92 7.00 16.87 -22.54
C GLY A 92 6.08 16.06 -23.45
N LEU A 93 6.25 14.74 -23.49
CA LEU A 93 5.31 13.82 -24.13
C LEU A 93 4.34 13.28 -23.10
N GLU A 94 3.09 13.10 -23.52
CA GLU A 94 2.03 12.50 -22.73
C GLU A 94 1.51 11.24 -23.42
N LEU A 95 1.24 10.22 -22.61
CA LEU A 95 0.59 8.98 -23.03
C LEU A 95 -0.65 8.79 -22.17
N ASP A 96 -1.81 9.03 -22.77
CA ASP A 96 -3.11 8.81 -22.15
C ASP A 96 -3.45 7.33 -22.10
N ASP A 97 -4.37 6.96 -21.19
CA ASP A 97 -4.88 5.59 -21.03
C ASP A 97 -3.78 4.54 -20.79
N ALA A 98 -2.75 4.94 -20.06
CA ALA A 98 -1.58 4.09 -19.79
C ALA A 98 -1.83 3.05 -18.67
N MET A 99 -3.08 2.84 -18.22
CA MET A 99 -3.40 1.85 -17.17
C MET A 99 -2.94 0.45 -17.58
N PRO A 100 -2.17 -0.22 -16.70
CA PRO A 100 -1.75 -1.58 -16.92
C PRO A 100 -2.95 -2.54 -17.02
N GLN A 101 -2.81 -3.62 -17.80
CA GLN A 101 -3.85 -4.65 -17.90
C GLN A 101 -4.17 -5.30 -16.56
N ARG A 102 -3.14 -5.54 -15.73
CA ARG A 102 -3.28 -5.96 -14.33
C ARG A 102 -2.96 -4.75 -13.44
N THR A 103 -4.02 -4.09 -12.99
CA THR A 103 -3.89 -2.87 -12.18
C THR A 103 -3.29 -3.16 -10.81
N GLY A 104 -2.50 -2.22 -10.31
CA GLY A 104 -1.89 -2.28 -8.99
C GLY A 104 -0.66 -3.19 -8.88
N LEU A 105 -0.11 -3.67 -10.00
CA LEU A 105 1.05 -4.56 -10.01
C LEU A 105 2.27 -3.96 -10.71
N THR A 106 2.27 -2.64 -10.94
CA THR A 106 3.42 -1.92 -11.49
C THR A 106 3.92 -0.86 -10.51
N PRO A 107 5.21 -0.46 -10.58
CA PRO A 107 5.73 0.61 -9.72
C PRO A 107 4.97 1.93 -9.83
N ALA A 108 4.29 2.18 -10.94
CA ALA A 108 3.58 3.41 -11.21
C ALA A 108 2.18 3.47 -10.57
N ASP A 109 1.45 2.36 -10.51
CA ASP A 109 0.05 2.33 -10.05
C ASP A 109 -0.18 1.57 -8.75
N ALA A 110 0.83 0.87 -8.23
CA ALA A 110 0.70 0.00 -7.06
C ALA A 110 0.22 0.75 -5.82
N LEU A 111 0.81 1.92 -5.52
CA LEU A 111 0.43 2.68 -4.33
C LEU A 111 -0.98 3.26 -4.46
N PHE A 112 -1.36 3.77 -5.63
CA PHE A 112 -2.71 4.26 -5.92
C PHE A 112 -3.75 3.16 -5.63
N CYS A 113 -3.57 1.98 -6.21
CA CYS A 113 -4.49 0.86 -6.01
C CYS A 113 -4.51 0.34 -4.56
N LEU A 114 -3.37 0.41 -3.85
CA LEU A 114 -3.32 0.08 -2.42
C LEU A 114 -4.08 1.11 -1.57
N LEU A 115 -3.95 2.40 -1.87
CA LEU A 115 -4.68 3.46 -1.18
C LEU A 115 -6.19 3.36 -1.42
N ASP A 116 -6.61 2.91 -2.59
CA ASP A 116 -8.02 2.66 -2.87
C ASP A 116 -8.56 1.49 -2.02
N ASP A 117 -7.80 0.40 -1.90
CA ASP A 117 -8.14 -0.71 -0.99
C ASP A 117 -8.21 -0.25 0.47
N LEU A 118 -7.23 0.51 0.96
CA LEU A 118 -7.20 1.04 2.33
C LEU A 118 -8.42 1.90 2.66
N ARG A 119 -8.97 2.62 1.67
CA ARG A 119 -10.15 3.47 1.82
C ARG A 119 -11.47 2.71 1.72
N ARG A 120 -11.55 1.67 0.91
CA ARG A 120 -12.84 1.11 0.47
C ARG A 120 -13.00 -0.37 0.72
N ALA A 121 -11.93 -1.13 0.65
CA ALA A 121 -12.00 -2.57 0.76
C ALA A 121 -12.01 -3.03 2.22
N GLU A 122 -12.61 -4.19 2.47
CA GLU A 122 -12.49 -4.88 3.73
C GLU A 122 -11.28 -5.82 3.67
N PRO A 123 -10.31 -5.69 4.61
CA PRO A 123 -9.16 -6.58 4.62
C PRO A 123 -9.59 -8.01 4.95
N ALA A 124 -9.02 -8.98 4.25
CA ALA A 124 -9.26 -10.40 4.51
C ALA A 124 -8.69 -10.83 5.88
N GLN A 125 -7.63 -10.18 6.33
CA GLN A 125 -6.99 -10.40 7.63
C GLN A 125 -6.38 -9.11 8.16
N VAL A 126 -6.38 -8.97 9.51
CA VAL A 126 -5.72 -7.88 10.25
C VAL A 126 -5.02 -8.48 11.45
N TRP A 127 -3.75 -8.12 11.67
CA TRP A 127 -2.97 -8.55 12.84
C TRP A 127 -1.88 -7.54 13.17
N THR A 128 -1.21 -7.71 14.31
CA THR A 128 -0.05 -6.91 14.69
C THR A 128 1.22 -7.74 14.59
N GLU A 129 2.28 -7.16 14.04
CA GLU A 129 3.64 -7.70 14.01
C GLU A 129 4.60 -6.79 14.77
N SER A 130 5.52 -7.38 15.53
CA SER A 130 6.60 -6.62 16.18
C SER A 130 7.90 -6.81 15.42
N THR A 131 8.41 -5.74 14.83
CA THR A 131 9.66 -5.74 14.07
C THR A 131 10.60 -4.69 14.63
N GLY A 132 11.80 -5.12 15.06
CA GLY A 132 12.80 -4.20 15.61
C GLY A 132 12.38 -3.46 16.89
N GLY A 133 11.36 -3.98 17.61
CA GLY A 133 10.81 -3.34 18.81
C GLY A 133 9.73 -2.27 18.49
N VAL A 134 9.29 -2.20 17.25
CA VAL A 134 8.16 -1.39 16.80
C VAL A 134 7.00 -2.31 16.46
N ASP A 135 5.83 -2.04 17.01
CA ASP A 135 4.62 -2.76 16.68
C ASP A 135 3.95 -2.11 15.46
N LEU A 136 3.65 -2.94 14.46
CA LEU A 136 3.04 -2.54 13.20
C LEU A 136 1.70 -3.27 13.05
N LEU A 137 0.72 -2.54 12.59
CA LEU A 137 -0.56 -3.09 12.18
C LEU A 137 -0.43 -3.59 10.73
N VAL A 138 -0.81 -4.84 10.50
CA VAL A 138 -0.72 -5.48 9.19
C VAL A 138 -2.11 -5.79 8.67
N LEU A 139 -2.38 -5.38 7.44
CA LEU A 139 -3.63 -5.70 6.75
C LEU A 139 -3.31 -6.49 5.48
N ARG A 140 -4.12 -7.49 5.20
CA ARG A 140 -4.06 -8.26 3.96
C ARG A 140 -5.36 -8.10 3.17
N TYR A 141 -5.21 -7.70 1.92
CA TYR A 141 -6.29 -7.64 0.94
C TYR A 141 -6.11 -8.75 -0.09
N GLN A 142 -7.20 -9.35 -0.54
CA GLN A 142 -7.19 -10.41 -1.54
C GLN A 142 -8.28 -10.12 -2.55
N GLN A 143 -7.93 -10.24 -3.82
CA GLN A 143 -8.85 -10.08 -4.93
C GLN A 143 -8.64 -11.24 -5.90
N ASP A 144 -9.70 -11.99 -6.15
CA ASP A 144 -9.74 -13.03 -7.16
C ASP A 144 -10.43 -12.46 -8.40
N GLY A 145 -9.79 -12.59 -9.56
CA GLY A 145 -10.30 -12.10 -10.84
C GLY A 145 -10.03 -13.10 -11.97
N ASP A 146 -10.56 -12.80 -13.14
CA ASP A 146 -10.36 -13.62 -14.34
C ASP A 146 -8.89 -13.69 -14.76
N ASP A 147 -8.11 -12.65 -14.41
CA ASP A 147 -6.67 -12.54 -14.71
C ASP A 147 -5.77 -13.09 -13.60
N GLY A 148 -6.31 -13.85 -12.65
CA GLY A 148 -5.61 -14.48 -11.55
C GLY A 148 -5.87 -13.84 -10.19
N LYS A 149 -5.14 -14.30 -9.19
CA LYS A 149 -5.25 -13.83 -7.82
C LYS A 149 -4.25 -12.71 -7.55
N VAL A 150 -4.72 -11.62 -6.96
CA VAL A 150 -3.88 -10.52 -6.44
C VAL A 150 -4.02 -10.50 -4.92
N GLU A 151 -2.88 -10.43 -4.22
CA GLU A 151 -2.83 -10.25 -2.78
C GLU A 151 -1.93 -9.05 -2.46
N LYS A 152 -2.39 -8.20 -1.56
CA LYS A 152 -1.64 -7.03 -1.08
C LYS A 152 -1.55 -7.10 0.43
N GLN A 153 -0.35 -6.99 0.97
CA GLN A 153 -0.08 -6.94 2.39
C GLN A 153 0.57 -5.60 2.72
N VAL A 154 0.03 -4.90 3.71
CA VAL A 154 0.48 -3.55 4.06
C VAL A 154 0.75 -3.47 5.56
N TRP A 155 1.85 -2.83 5.91
CA TRP A 155 2.26 -2.54 7.29
C TRP A 155 2.11 -1.05 7.56
N LEU A 156 1.37 -0.74 8.59
CA LEU A 156 1.10 0.61 9.08
C LEU A 156 1.63 0.78 10.50
N THR A 157 1.97 1.99 10.89
CA THR A 157 2.21 2.27 12.30
C THR A 157 0.91 2.06 13.09
N GLU A 158 0.99 1.49 14.31
CA GLU A 158 -0.21 1.32 15.16
C GLU A 158 -0.86 2.67 15.53
N GLN A 159 -0.04 3.70 15.69
CA GLN A 159 -0.52 5.05 15.99
C GLN A 159 -0.37 5.91 14.74
N GLY A 160 -1.51 6.47 14.28
CA GLY A 160 -1.54 7.36 13.13
C GLY A 160 -1.58 6.66 11.78
N TYR A 161 -1.56 5.32 11.71
CA TYR A 161 -1.74 4.50 10.50
C TYR A 161 -0.86 4.92 9.31
N GLN A 162 0.34 5.47 9.59
CA GLN A 162 1.26 5.85 8.53
C GLN A 162 1.78 4.62 7.81
N LEU A 163 1.82 4.70 6.49
CA LEU A 163 2.34 3.62 5.64
C LEU A 163 3.84 3.44 5.87
N VAL A 164 4.25 2.21 6.18
CA VAL A 164 5.66 1.82 6.38
C VAL A 164 6.18 1.05 5.18
N CYS A 165 5.50 -0.02 4.81
CA CYS A 165 5.82 -0.81 3.64
C CYS A 165 4.60 -1.60 3.15
N ALA A 166 4.72 -2.14 1.92
CA ALA A 166 3.74 -3.06 1.38
C ALA A 166 4.42 -4.12 0.49
N GLU A 167 3.78 -5.28 0.37
CA GLU A 167 4.15 -6.33 -0.56
C GLU A 167 2.94 -6.74 -1.38
N LEU A 168 3.15 -6.89 -2.68
CA LEU A 168 2.11 -7.24 -3.64
C LEU A 168 2.47 -8.55 -4.33
N TYR A 169 1.48 -9.42 -4.41
CA TYR A 169 1.64 -10.76 -4.95
C TYR A 169 0.66 -11.00 -6.09
N ALA A 170 1.12 -11.68 -7.12
CA ALA A 170 0.31 -12.19 -8.21
C ALA A 170 0.43 -13.71 -8.23
N ASP A 171 -0.70 -14.41 -8.12
CA ASP A 171 -0.78 -15.88 -8.12
C ASP A 171 0.14 -16.56 -7.07
N GLY A 172 0.39 -15.87 -5.95
CA GLY A 172 1.23 -16.33 -4.85
C GLY A 172 2.72 -15.98 -4.96
N GLU A 173 3.15 -15.42 -6.08
CA GLU A 173 4.51 -14.91 -6.29
C GLU A 173 4.56 -13.42 -5.96
N ARG A 174 5.56 -12.98 -5.17
CA ARG A 174 5.75 -11.54 -4.91
C ARG A 174 6.21 -10.86 -6.19
N VAL A 175 5.52 -9.79 -6.58
CA VAL A 175 5.84 -9.00 -7.78
C VAL A 175 6.36 -7.62 -7.43
N LEU A 176 5.94 -7.05 -6.30
CA LEU A 176 6.41 -5.75 -5.83
C LEU A 176 6.63 -5.75 -4.31
N GLN A 177 7.65 -5.01 -3.89
CA GLN A 177 7.83 -4.58 -2.51
C GLN A 177 7.99 -3.07 -2.48
N ILE A 178 7.18 -2.38 -1.68
CA ILE A 178 7.21 -0.93 -1.50
C ILE A 178 7.73 -0.65 -0.10
N GLN A 179 8.73 0.20 0.02
CA GLN A 179 9.22 0.73 1.29
C GLN A 179 9.06 2.24 1.29
N VAL A 180 8.42 2.78 2.31
CA VAL A 180 8.31 4.23 2.50
C VAL A 180 9.53 4.71 3.26
N THR A 181 10.33 5.58 2.63
CA THR A 181 11.57 6.12 3.22
C THR A 181 11.38 7.51 3.80
N SER A 182 10.40 8.25 3.33
CA SER A 182 9.90 9.47 3.97
C SER A 182 8.38 9.60 3.77
N TYR A 183 7.71 10.21 4.74
CA TYR A 183 6.27 10.41 4.74
C TYR A 183 5.92 11.73 5.42
N ARG A 184 5.03 12.52 4.81
CA ARG A 184 4.55 13.79 5.36
C ARG A 184 3.10 14.01 4.96
N GLU A 185 2.20 14.08 5.91
CA GLU A 185 0.81 14.53 5.68
C GLU A 185 0.74 16.00 5.29
N THR A 186 -0.23 16.36 4.43
CA THR A 186 -0.41 17.70 3.85
C THR A 186 -1.83 18.22 4.08
#